data_2098fb5eda5b9f8e23c81945c28855cd
#
_entry.id   2098fb5eda5b9f8e23c81945c28855cd
#
_cell.length_a   1.000
_cell.length_b   1.000
_cell.length_c   1.000
_cell.angle_alpha   90.00
_cell.angle_beta   90.00
_cell.angle_gamma   90.00
#
_symmetry.space_group_name_H-M   'P 1'
#
loop_
_entity.id
_entity.type
_entity.pdbx_description
1 polymer ?
#
loop_
_entity_poly.entity_id
_entity_poly.type
_entity_poly.pdbx_seq_one_letter_code
_entity_poly.pdbx_strand_id
1 'polypeptide(L)'
;MDTQGQKIISNIYTDKEGFKSTYPWFETLKQRGLNPEGITMDGELSVLRAIRIIWPKIKIQRCLYHIQREGMRWLRSQPKTIAGQDLRRLLSVLCTIKNIKERNQFIYNFEQWMKCYHNFIQTLPNNNIAYKDLKRTIALIQNALLDMFQYLESPMSATSNTIESFFSRLKADYQRHRGMSVDNKIRYLKWYCYYKNSNTL
;
A
#
# COMPACT_ATOMS: atom_id res chain seq x y z
N MET A 1 -11.49 6.65 0.53
CA MET A 1 -12.69 5.87 0.20
C MET A 1 -13.07 5.07 1.41
N ASP A 2 -14.35 5.07 1.78
CA ASP A 2 -14.88 4.20 2.82
C ASP A 2 -14.98 2.75 2.28
N THR A 3 -14.44 1.78 3.03
CA THR A 3 -14.42 0.38 2.61
C THR A 3 -15.75 -0.33 2.79
N GLN A 4 -16.58 0.09 3.74
CA GLN A 4 -17.89 -0.51 4.01
C GLN A 4 -18.94 -0.01 2.99
N GLY A 5 -19.05 1.30 2.83
CA GLY A 5 -20.00 1.91 1.88
C GLY A 5 -19.47 2.06 0.46
N GLN A 6 -18.21 1.72 0.20
CA GLN A 6 -17.54 1.94 -1.10
C GLN A 6 -17.67 3.37 -1.65
N LYS A 7 -17.89 4.35 -0.76
CA LYS A 7 -18.07 5.76 -1.12
C LYS A 7 -16.74 6.51 -1.09
N ILE A 8 -16.57 7.45 -2.00
CA ILE A 8 -15.44 8.38 -1.99
C ILE A 8 -15.73 9.45 -0.94
N ILE A 9 -15.03 9.40 0.20
CA ILE A 9 -15.20 10.37 1.29
C ILE A 9 -14.66 11.74 0.88
N SER A 10 -13.47 11.75 0.28
CA SER A 10 -12.82 12.98 -0.19
C SER A 10 -11.76 12.65 -1.22
N ASN A 11 -11.37 13.66 -1.98
CA ASN A 11 -10.26 13.59 -2.93
C ASN A 11 -9.51 14.92 -2.93
N ILE A 12 -8.24 14.87 -3.33
CA ILE A 12 -7.40 16.02 -3.56
C ILE A 12 -6.77 15.91 -4.95
N TYR A 13 -6.68 17.03 -5.65
CA TYR A 13 -5.87 17.15 -6.86
C TYR A 13 -4.55 17.81 -6.51
N THR A 14 -3.45 17.18 -6.85
CA THR A 14 -2.09 17.68 -6.58
C THR A 14 -1.13 17.17 -7.64
N ASP A 15 -0.11 17.97 -7.97
CA ASP A 15 0.93 17.58 -8.93
C ASP A 15 1.86 16.49 -8.39
N LYS A 16 2.02 16.46 -7.06
CA LYS A 16 2.86 15.48 -6.39
C LYS A 16 2.26 15.05 -5.07
N GLU A 17 2.15 13.73 -4.90
CA GLU A 17 1.82 13.13 -3.61
C GLU A 17 2.97 13.32 -2.63
N GLY A 18 2.65 13.65 -1.38
CA GLY A 18 3.63 13.81 -0.32
C GLY A 18 3.08 14.52 0.91
N PHE A 19 3.94 14.71 1.91
CA PHE A 19 3.55 15.32 3.18
C PHE A 19 2.93 16.71 3.00
N LYS A 20 3.55 17.57 2.16
CA LYS A 20 3.09 18.96 1.95
C LYS A 20 1.69 19.07 1.34
N SER A 21 1.30 18.10 0.51
CA SER A 21 -0.03 18.08 -0.10
C SER A 21 -1.06 17.35 0.76
N THR A 22 -0.68 16.28 1.44
CA THR A 22 -1.62 15.43 2.17
C THR A 22 -1.89 15.88 3.59
N TYR A 23 -0.91 16.48 4.29
CA TYR A 23 -1.09 16.94 5.67
C TYR A 23 -2.21 17.97 5.81
N PRO A 24 -2.23 19.13 5.07
CA PRO A 24 -3.30 20.11 5.19
C PRO A 24 -4.67 19.55 4.79
N TRP A 25 -4.68 18.63 3.82
CA TRP A 25 -5.91 17.97 3.41
C TRP A 25 -6.49 17.09 4.52
N PHE A 26 -5.69 16.24 5.15
CA PHE A 26 -6.12 15.43 6.28
C PHE A 26 -6.53 16.28 7.49
N GLU A 27 -5.81 17.35 7.77
CA GLU A 27 -6.17 18.30 8.83
C GLU A 27 -7.55 18.89 8.59
N THR A 28 -7.85 19.34 7.37
CA THR A 28 -9.17 19.83 6.98
C THR A 28 -10.25 18.76 7.16
N LEU A 29 -9.97 17.50 6.80
CA LEU A 29 -10.92 16.40 6.97
C LEU A 29 -11.20 16.13 8.45
N LYS A 30 -10.17 16.16 9.30
CA LYS A 30 -10.33 16.01 10.76
C LYS A 30 -11.17 17.15 11.34
N GLN A 31 -10.91 18.40 10.95
CA GLN A 31 -11.72 19.56 11.37
C GLN A 31 -13.19 19.44 10.96
N ARG A 32 -13.48 18.76 9.85
CA ARG A 32 -14.84 18.44 9.39
C ARG A 32 -15.47 17.22 10.08
N GLY A 33 -14.82 16.68 11.10
CA GLY A 33 -15.32 15.57 11.90
C GLY A 33 -14.93 14.18 11.41
N LEU A 34 -14.06 14.03 10.37
CA LEU A 34 -13.58 12.73 9.97
C LEU A 34 -12.62 12.17 11.04
N ASN A 35 -13.02 11.04 11.63
CA ASN A 35 -12.21 10.34 12.62
C ASN A 35 -12.22 8.83 12.30
N PRO A 36 -11.38 8.36 11.37
CA PRO A 36 -11.38 6.96 10.96
C PRO A 36 -10.77 6.08 12.04
N GLU A 37 -11.32 4.87 12.22
CA GLU A 37 -10.76 3.85 13.12
C GLU A 37 -9.50 3.22 12.55
N GLY A 38 -9.41 3.12 11.23
CA GLY A 38 -8.28 2.57 10.53
C GLY A 38 -8.19 3.02 9.08
N ILE A 39 -7.01 2.85 8.50
CA ILE A 39 -6.74 3.16 7.09
C ILE A 39 -5.90 2.07 6.44
N THR A 40 -6.31 1.63 5.24
CA THR A 40 -5.49 0.75 4.39
C THR A 40 -4.82 1.57 3.30
N MET A 41 -3.49 1.45 3.17
CA MET A 41 -2.72 2.23 2.19
C MET A 41 -1.48 1.47 1.69
N ASP A 42 -0.89 1.95 0.60
CA ASP A 42 0.31 1.36 -0.02
C ASP A 42 1.60 1.57 0.79
N GLY A 43 1.62 2.59 1.66
CA GLY A 43 2.73 2.85 2.60
C GLY A 43 3.74 3.86 2.10
N GLU A 44 3.29 4.83 1.31
CA GLU A 44 4.08 6.04 1.06
C GLU A 44 4.43 6.72 2.39
N LEU A 45 5.72 6.77 2.72
CA LEU A 45 6.20 7.17 4.05
C LEU A 45 5.81 8.59 4.44
N SER A 46 5.78 9.50 3.47
CA SER A 46 5.41 10.89 3.73
C SER A 46 3.92 11.04 4.06
N VAL A 47 3.07 10.24 3.44
CA VAL A 47 1.62 10.18 3.72
C VAL A 47 1.37 9.49 5.06
N LEU A 48 2.07 8.39 5.36
CA LEU A 48 2.02 7.72 6.67
C LEU A 48 2.37 8.70 7.80
N ARG A 49 3.41 9.51 7.61
CA ARG A 49 3.79 10.53 8.59
C ARG A 49 2.67 11.54 8.82
N ALA A 50 2.03 12.03 7.77
CA ALA A 50 0.90 12.96 7.88
C ALA A 50 -0.27 12.33 8.66
N ILE A 51 -0.63 11.08 8.33
CA ILE A 51 -1.72 10.35 8.99
C ILE A 51 -1.45 10.19 10.49
N ARG A 52 -0.24 9.75 10.86
CA ARG A 52 0.13 9.53 12.27
C ARG A 52 0.13 10.82 13.10
N ILE A 53 0.45 11.96 12.49
CA ILE A 53 0.37 13.26 13.17
C ILE A 53 -1.09 13.67 13.38
N ILE A 54 -1.92 13.52 12.36
CA ILE A 54 -3.34 13.95 12.40
C ILE A 54 -4.17 13.02 13.29
N TRP A 55 -3.98 11.69 13.17
CA TRP A 55 -4.69 10.67 13.94
C TRP A 55 -3.70 9.73 14.64
N PRO A 56 -3.10 10.13 15.78
CA PRO A 56 -2.03 9.36 16.44
C PRO A 56 -2.41 7.94 16.86
N LYS A 57 -3.72 7.68 17.08
CA LYS A 57 -4.23 6.38 17.53
C LYS A 57 -4.82 5.53 16.40
N ILE A 58 -4.75 6.00 15.15
CA ILE A 58 -5.33 5.28 14.03
C ILE A 58 -4.62 3.94 13.78
N LYS A 59 -5.40 2.91 13.49
CA LYS A 59 -4.85 1.63 13.01
C LYS A 59 -4.45 1.78 11.54
N ILE A 60 -3.23 1.39 11.20
CA ILE A 60 -2.74 1.45 9.84
C ILE A 60 -2.60 0.02 9.33
N GLN A 61 -3.22 -0.27 8.18
CA GLN A 61 -3.03 -1.49 7.43
C GLN A 61 -2.20 -1.18 6.18
N ARG A 62 -1.04 -1.79 6.08
CA ARG A 62 -0.23 -1.76 4.85
C ARG A 62 -0.85 -2.71 3.82
N CYS A 63 -1.11 -2.23 2.63
CA CYS A 63 -1.69 -3.03 1.55
C CYS A 63 -0.80 -4.23 1.22
N LEU A 64 -1.28 -5.45 1.50
CA LEU A 64 -0.51 -6.68 1.25
C LEU A 64 -0.17 -6.86 -0.22
N TYR A 65 -1.07 -6.49 -1.12
CA TYR A 65 -0.84 -6.57 -2.57
C TYR A 65 0.35 -5.71 -3.00
N HIS A 66 0.47 -4.48 -2.47
CA HIS A 66 1.62 -3.62 -2.77
C HIS A 66 2.93 -4.21 -2.25
N ILE A 67 2.95 -4.73 -1.02
CA ILE A 67 4.14 -5.36 -0.45
C ILE A 67 4.56 -6.57 -1.30
N GLN A 68 3.61 -7.44 -1.61
CA GLN A 68 3.87 -8.62 -2.43
C GLN A 68 4.37 -8.24 -3.84
N ARG A 69 3.67 -7.34 -4.53
CA ARG A 69 3.99 -6.89 -5.88
C ARG A 69 5.38 -6.26 -5.96
N GLU A 70 5.70 -5.33 -5.05
CA GLU A 70 6.99 -4.64 -5.05
C GLU A 70 8.14 -5.60 -4.71
N GLY A 71 7.99 -6.45 -3.69
CA GLY A 71 8.99 -7.44 -3.36
C GLY A 71 9.24 -8.43 -4.49
N MET A 72 8.16 -8.92 -5.12
CA MET A 72 8.28 -9.81 -6.27
C MET A 72 8.90 -9.13 -7.49
N ARG A 73 8.62 -7.84 -7.70
CA ARG A 73 9.21 -7.04 -8.78
C ARG A 73 10.72 -6.90 -8.60
N TRP A 74 11.18 -6.58 -7.39
CA TRP A 74 12.60 -6.45 -7.10
C TRP A 74 13.34 -7.79 -7.18
N LEU A 75 12.77 -8.87 -6.66
CA LEU A 75 13.35 -10.21 -6.75
C LEU A 75 13.30 -10.79 -8.17
N ARG A 76 12.50 -10.17 -9.08
CA ARG A 76 12.29 -10.61 -10.47
C ARG A 76 11.60 -11.98 -10.57
N SER A 77 11.27 -12.40 -11.79
CA SER A 77 10.66 -13.73 -12.04
C SER A 77 11.62 -14.88 -11.76
N GLN A 78 12.89 -14.67 -12.04
CA GLN A 78 13.98 -15.64 -11.82
C GLN A 78 15.08 -14.99 -10.97
N PRO A 79 14.99 -15.09 -9.64
CA PRO A 79 16.05 -14.59 -8.77
C PRO A 79 17.35 -15.35 -8.98
N LYS A 80 18.47 -14.62 -9.01
CA LYS A 80 19.80 -15.18 -9.28
C LYS A 80 20.38 -16.00 -8.13
N THR A 81 19.78 -15.95 -6.95
CA THR A 81 20.26 -16.63 -5.74
C THR A 81 19.16 -17.49 -5.14
N ILE A 82 19.53 -18.58 -4.48
CA ILE A 82 18.60 -19.44 -3.74
C ILE A 82 17.86 -18.60 -2.68
N ALA A 83 18.58 -17.74 -1.95
CA ALA A 83 17.98 -16.82 -0.99
C ALA A 83 16.86 -15.96 -1.61
N GLY A 84 17.07 -15.44 -2.81
CA GLY A 84 16.05 -14.68 -3.54
C GLY A 84 14.87 -15.52 -3.99
N GLN A 85 15.10 -16.77 -4.41
CA GLN A 85 14.05 -17.70 -4.81
C GLN A 85 13.14 -18.06 -3.62
N ASP A 86 13.75 -18.36 -2.47
CA ASP A 86 13.01 -18.70 -1.26
C ASP A 86 12.25 -17.51 -0.69
N LEU A 87 12.85 -16.30 -0.69
CA LEU A 87 12.16 -15.08 -0.28
C LEU A 87 10.97 -14.78 -1.20
N ARG A 88 11.12 -15.04 -2.51
CA ARG A 88 10.02 -14.88 -3.47
C ARG A 88 8.89 -15.87 -3.22
N ARG A 89 9.20 -17.14 -2.88
CA ARG A 89 8.19 -18.14 -2.49
C ARG A 89 7.45 -17.70 -1.22
N LEU A 90 8.20 -17.20 -0.23
CA LEU A 90 7.60 -16.66 1.00
C LEU A 90 6.64 -15.52 0.70
N LEU A 91 7.02 -14.55 -0.15
CA LEU A 91 6.14 -13.46 -0.54
C LEU A 91 4.91 -13.91 -1.34
N SER A 92 4.99 -15.01 -2.10
CA SER A 92 3.88 -15.45 -2.94
C SER A 92 2.62 -15.81 -2.16
N VAL A 93 2.75 -16.18 -0.90
CA VAL A 93 1.62 -16.53 -0.03
C VAL A 93 1.10 -15.38 0.81
N LEU A 94 1.72 -14.19 0.76
CA LEU A 94 1.38 -13.07 1.63
C LEU A 94 -0.09 -12.66 1.52
N CYS A 95 -0.62 -12.55 0.32
CA CYS A 95 -2.02 -12.15 0.08
C CYS A 95 -3.03 -13.28 0.34
N THR A 96 -2.60 -14.50 0.61
CA THR A 96 -3.48 -15.63 0.93
C THR A 96 -3.71 -15.83 2.42
N ILE A 97 -3.01 -15.08 3.28
CA ILE A 97 -3.12 -15.16 4.74
C ILE A 97 -4.51 -14.67 5.17
N LYS A 98 -5.26 -15.50 5.91
CA LYS A 98 -6.64 -15.22 6.33
C LYS A 98 -6.86 -15.27 7.85
N ASN A 99 -5.88 -15.75 8.60
CA ASN A 99 -6.02 -15.94 10.04
C ASN A 99 -4.68 -15.76 10.77
N ILE A 100 -4.77 -15.66 12.10
CA ILE A 100 -3.61 -15.44 12.98
C ILE A 100 -2.60 -16.59 12.90
N LYS A 101 -3.04 -17.83 12.72
CA LYS A 101 -2.13 -18.98 12.60
C LYS A 101 -1.26 -18.86 11.34
N GLU A 102 -1.86 -18.54 10.21
CA GLU A 102 -1.14 -18.34 8.94
C GLU A 102 -0.19 -17.14 9.01
N ARG A 103 -0.62 -16.02 9.66
CA ARG A 103 0.24 -14.88 9.96
C ARG A 103 1.48 -15.31 10.75
N ASN A 104 1.28 -16.02 11.85
CA ASN A 104 2.38 -16.45 12.71
C ASN A 104 3.33 -17.38 11.96
N GLN A 105 2.81 -18.27 11.12
CA GLN A 105 3.62 -19.14 10.27
C GLN A 105 4.44 -18.33 9.25
N PHE A 106 3.84 -17.30 8.64
CA PHE A 106 4.56 -16.40 7.73
C PHE A 106 5.71 -15.67 8.44
N ILE A 107 5.45 -15.10 9.62
CA ILE A 107 6.46 -14.38 10.42
C ILE A 107 7.59 -15.35 10.79
N TYR A 108 7.26 -16.52 11.32
CA TYR A 108 8.22 -17.55 11.66
C TYR A 108 9.09 -17.96 10.46
N ASN A 109 8.49 -18.22 9.32
CA ASN A 109 9.21 -18.59 8.10
C ASN A 109 10.14 -17.46 7.62
N PHE A 110 9.72 -16.20 7.75
CA PHE A 110 10.57 -15.06 7.41
C PHE A 110 11.75 -14.94 8.36
N GLU A 111 11.54 -15.14 9.66
CA GLU A 111 12.63 -15.14 10.66
C GLU A 111 13.62 -16.29 10.42
N GLN A 112 13.14 -17.50 10.11
CA GLN A 112 14.01 -18.63 9.77
C GLN A 112 14.80 -18.35 8.48
N TRP A 113 14.15 -17.79 7.46
CA TRP A 113 14.81 -17.36 6.24
C TRP A 113 15.92 -16.32 6.53
N MET A 114 15.63 -15.31 7.36
CA MET A 114 16.63 -14.30 7.78
C MET A 114 17.83 -14.94 8.47
N LYS A 115 17.61 -15.88 9.41
CA LYS A 115 18.68 -16.62 10.11
C LYS A 115 19.51 -17.44 9.13
N CYS A 116 18.87 -18.17 8.24
CA CYS A 116 19.53 -19.06 7.26
C CYS A 116 20.44 -18.27 6.30
N TYR A 117 19.97 -17.15 5.79
CA TYR A 117 20.67 -16.44 4.73
C TYR A 117 21.45 -15.20 5.20
N HIS A 118 21.45 -14.88 6.49
CA HIS A 118 22.14 -13.71 7.03
C HIS A 118 23.62 -13.64 6.59
N ASN A 119 24.39 -14.68 6.88
CA ASN A 119 25.82 -14.71 6.56
C ASN A 119 26.05 -14.65 5.04
N PHE A 120 25.26 -15.40 4.24
CA PHE A 120 25.35 -15.35 2.80
C PHE A 120 25.11 -13.93 2.25
N ILE A 121 24.11 -13.22 2.75
CA ILE A 121 23.81 -11.84 2.30
C ILE A 121 24.97 -10.90 2.62
N GLN A 122 25.62 -11.08 3.78
CA GLN A 122 26.79 -10.26 4.19
C GLN A 122 28.02 -10.49 3.28
N THR A 123 28.15 -11.66 2.65
CA THR A 123 29.25 -11.94 1.71
C THR A 123 29.05 -11.30 0.32
N LEU A 124 27.85 -10.86 0.00
CA LEU A 124 27.55 -10.28 -1.32
C LEU A 124 28.10 -8.84 -1.42
N PRO A 125 28.81 -8.49 -2.51
CA PRO A 125 29.27 -7.14 -2.72
C PRO A 125 28.12 -6.12 -2.78
N ASN A 126 28.31 -4.93 -2.23
CA ASN A 126 27.28 -3.87 -2.19
C ASN A 126 26.79 -3.41 -3.58
N ASN A 127 27.61 -3.54 -4.61
CA ASN A 127 27.24 -3.24 -5.99
C ASN A 127 26.49 -4.39 -6.67
N ASN A 128 26.43 -5.58 -6.08
CA ASN A 128 25.73 -6.74 -6.62
C ASN A 128 24.22 -6.47 -6.69
N ILE A 129 23.63 -6.78 -7.84
CA ILE A 129 22.18 -6.59 -8.05
C ILE A 129 21.37 -7.47 -7.10
N ALA A 130 21.77 -8.73 -6.90
CA ALA A 130 21.06 -9.64 -5.99
C ALA A 130 21.10 -9.13 -4.54
N TYR A 131 22.21 -8.56 -4.09
CA TYR A 131 22.32 -7.91 -2.78
C TYR A 131 21.32 -6.77 -2.62
N LYS A 132 21.28 -5.86 -3.61
CA LYS A 132 20.37 -4.71 -3.60
C LYS A 132 18.90 -5.15 -3.61
N ASP A 133 18.58 -6.17 -4.39
CA ASP A 133 17.22 -6.72 -4.50
C ASP A 133 16.77 -7.38 -3.18
N LEU A 134 17.64 -8.18 -2.56
CA LEU A 134 17.39 -8.79 -1.25
C LEU A 134 17.23 -7.72 -0.17
N LYS A 135 18.19 -6.78 -0.07
CA LYS A 135 18.19 -5.72 0.96
C LYS A 135 16.92 -4.88 0.91
N ARG A 136 16.50 -4.44 -0.29
CA ARG A 136 15.24 -3.68 -0.48
C ARG A 136 14.03 -4.47 -0.05
N THR A 137 13.96 -5.74 -0.44
CA THR A 137 12.82 -6.60 -0.14
C THR A 137 12.73 -6.90 1.36
N ILE A 138 13.86 -7.16 2.01
CA ILE A 138 13.93 -7.34 3.47
C ILE A 138 13.42 -6.07 4.17
N ALA A 139 13.95 -4.92 3.80
CA ALA A 139 13.55 -3.64 4.39
C ALA A 139 12.04 -3.36 4.18
N LEU A 140 11.50 -3.68 3.01
CA LEU A 140 10.07 -3.55 2.74
C LEU A 140 9.23 -4.37 3.71
N ILE A 141 9.57 -5.65 3.89
CA ILE A 141 8.84 -6.55 4.80
C ILE A 141 8.99 -6.06 6.25
N GLN A 142 10.21 -5.80 6.70
CA GLN A 142 10.48 -5.37 8.08
C GLN A 142 9.76 -4.06 8.44
N ASN A 143 9.78 -3.07 7.55
CA ASN A 143 9.10 -1.79 7.75
C ASN A 143 7.56 -1.91 7.72
N ALA A 144 7.02 -2.95 7.09
CA ALA A 144 5.60 -3.18 7.03
C ALA A 144 5.07 -4.09 8.15
N LEU A 145 5.94 -4.86 8.81
CA LEU A 145 5.58 -6.01 9.65
C LEU A 145 4.58 -5.66 10.76
N LEU A 146 4.71 -4.49 11.37
CA LEU A 146 3.82 -4.02 12.43
C LEU A 146 2.42 -3.65 11.91
N ASP A 147 2.35 -3.20 10.67
CA ASP A 147 1.14 -2.59 10.09
C ASP A 147 0.47 -3.48 9.01
N MET A 148 1.04 -4.63 8.64
CA MET A 148 0.53 -5.40 7.49
C MET A 148 -0.49 -6.49 7.84
N PHE A 149 -0.79 -6.71 9.13
CA PHE A 149 -1.73 -7.75 9.55
C PHE A 149 -2.88 -7.24 10.43
N GLN A 150 -3.11 -5.93 10.47
CA GLN A 150 -4.18 -5.30 11.26
C GLN A 150 -5.59 -5.75 10.83
N TYR A 151 -5.76 -6.12 9.57
CA TYR A 151 -7.03 -6.64 9.04
C TYR A 151 -7.50 -7.96 9.69
N LEU A 152 -6.60 -8.70 10.33
CA LEU A 152 -6.96 -9.93 11.04
C LEU A 152 -7.62 -9.65 12.40
N GLU A 153 -7.45 -8.44 12.93
CA GLU A 153 -7.91 -8.04 14.28
C GLU A 153 -8.89 -6.85 14.22
N SER A 154 -9.18 -6.35 13.03
CA SER A 154 -10.02 -5.15 12.83
C SER A 154 -10.78 -5.26 11.49
N PRO A 155 -11.95 -4.64 11.36
CA PRO A 155 -12.74 -4.68 10.12
C PRO A 155 -12.13 -3.81 9.01
N MET A 156 -10.87 -4.07 8.69
CA MET A 156 -10.11 -3.36 7.66
C MET A 156 -9.88 -4.26 6.45
N SER A 157 -9.74 -3.66 5.28
CA SER A 157 -9.34 -4.40 4.09
C SER A 157 -7.84 -4.70 4.13
N ALA A 158 -7.44 -5.94 3.82
CA ALA A 158 -6.03 -6.32 3.66
C ALA A 158 -5.34 -5.61 2.48
N THR A 159 -6.13 -5.13 1.52
CA THR A 159 -5.62 -4.52 0.27
C THR A 159 -6.38 -3.24 -0.08
N SER A 160 -5.75 -2.37 -0.87
CA SER A 160 -6.34 -1.16 -1.45
C SER A 160 -7.00 -1.39 -2.82
N ASN A 161 -7.27 -2.65 -3.19
CA ASN A 161 -7.74 -3.03 -4.52
C ASN A 161 -9.01 -2.29 -4.95
N THR A 162 -9.93 -2.01 -4.03
CA THR A 162 -11.19 -1.29 -4.33
C THR A 162 -10.91 0.11 -4.86
N ILE A 163 -10.02 0.87 -4.20
CA ILE A 163 -9.68 2.22 -4.65
C ILE A 163 -8.81 2.19 -5.89
N GLU A 164 -7.94 1.20 -6.04
CA GLU A 164 -7.14 1.02 -7.26
C GLU A 164 -8.01 0.69 -8.48
N SER A 165 -9.00 -0.18 -8.30
CA SER A 165 -10.00 -0.49 -9.33
C SER A 165 -10.79 0.75 -9.73
N PHE A 166 -11.17 1.59 -8.76
CA PHE A 166 -11.80 2.89 -9.01
C PHE A 166 -10.88 3.79 -9.85
N PHE A 167 -9.63 3.99 -9.46
CA PHE A 167 -8.69 4.83 -10.20
C PHE A 167 -8.35 4.28 -11.58
N SER A 168 -8.31 2.97 -11.76
CA SER A 168 -8.09 2.34 -13.06
C SER A 168 -9.23 2.66 -14.02
N ARG A 169 -10.49 2.58 -13.59
CA ARG A 169 -11.66 2.97 -14.37
C ARG A 169 -11.67 4.47 -14.67
N LEU A 170 -11.47 5.30 -13.63
CA LEU A 170 -11.37 6.75 -13.80
C LEU A 170 -10.31 7.12 -14.84
N LYS A 171 -9.15 6.50 -14.80
CA LYS A 171 -8.05 6.74 -15.74
C LYS A 171 -8.41 6.31 -17.16
N ALA A 172 -9.07 5.16 -17.34
CA ALA A 172 -9.51 4.68 -18.63
C ALA A 172 -10.56 5.62 -19.27
N ASP A 173 -11.54 6.08 -18.47
CA ASP A 173 -12.56 7.03 -18.92
C ASP A 173 -11.94 8.39 -19.22
N TYR A 174 -11.06 8.88 -18.35
CA TYR A 174 -10.37 10.15 -18.54
C TYR A 174 -9.51 10.17 -19.84
N GLN A 175 -8.87 9.05 -20.18
CA GLN A 175 -8.06 8.96 -21.42
C GLN A 175 -8.87 9.16 -22.70
N ARG A 176 -10.20 8.96 -22.67
CA ARG A 176 -11.10 9.24 -23.79
C ARG A 176 -11.30 10.74 -24.02
N HIS A 177 -11.03 11.58 -23.02
CA HIS A 177 -11.20 13.03 -23.03
C HIS A 177 -9.86 13.76 -23.17
N ARG A 178 -9.07 13.40 -24.18
CA ARG A 178 -7.77 14.04 -24.47
C ARG A 178 -7.96 15.51 -24.83
N GLY A 179 -7.04 16.37 -24.40
CA GLY A 179 -7.05 17.79 -24.74
C GLY A 179 -7.80 18.71 -23.76
N MET A 180 -8.36 18.19 -22.67
CA MET A 180 -8.95 19.07 -21.65
C MET A 180 -7.90 19.97 -20.99
N SER A 181 -8.27 21.25 -20.73
CA SER A 181 -7.51 22.15 -19.87
C SER A 181 -7.42 21.60 -18.44
N VAL A 182 -6.49 22.10 -17.64
CA VAL A 182 -6.30 21.68 -16.24
C VAL A 182 -7.58 21.87 -15.43
N ASP A 183 -8.26 23.02 -15.59
CA ASP A 183 -9.50 23.30 -14.86
C ASP A 183 -10.63 22.34 -15.23
N ASN A 184 -10.78 22.02 -16.52
CA ASN A 184 -11.77 21.05 -16.96
C ASN A 184 -11.44 19.63 -16.46
N LYS A 185 -10.15 19.27 -16.37
CA LYS A 185 -9.72 18.01 -15.74
C LYS A 185 -10.14 17.94 -14.29
N ILE A 186 -9.89 18.98 -13.51
CA ILE A 186 -10.27 19.03 -12.10
C ILE A 186 -11.80 18.92 -11.94
N ARG A 187 -12.56 19.66 -12.76
CA ARG A 187 -14.02 19.56 -12.76
C ARG A 187 -14.51 18.16 -13.11
N TYR A 188 -13.96 17.54 -14.16
CA TYR A 188 -14.29 16.16 -14.56
C TYR A 188 -14.04 15.17 -13.40
N LEU A 189 -12.88 15.23 -12.75
CA LEU A 189 -12.55 14.35 -11.64
C LEU A 189 -13.49 14.52 -10.45
N LYS A 190 -13.88 15.78 -10.13
CA LYS A 190 -14.87 16.07 -9.07
C LYS A 190 -16.23 15.46 -9.39
N TRP A 191 -16.73 15.65 -10.60
CA TRP A 191 -18.00 15.09 -11.04
C TRP A 191 -17.96 13.55 -11.10
N TYR A 192 -16.88 12.96 -11.56
CA TYR A 192 -16.71 11.51 -11.58
C TYR A 192 -16.84 10.89 -10.18
N CYS A 193 -16.18 11.49 -9.18
CA CYS A 193 -16.29 11.07 -7.78
C CYS A 193 -17.70 11.26 -7.22
N TYR A 194 -18.37 12.35 -7.57
CA TYR A 194 -19.74 12.64 -7.15
C TYR A 194 -20.72 11.59 -7.71
N TYR A 195 -20.70 11.33 -8.99
CA TYR A 195 -21.57 10.33 -9.62
C TYR A 195 -21.31 8.90 -9.14
N LYS A 196 -20.06 8.57 -8.83
CA LYS A 196 -19.75 7.27 -8.23
C LYS A 196 -20.49 7.09 -6.89
N ASN A 197 -20.57 8.12 -6.08
CA ASN A 197 -21.28 8.06 -4.82
C ASN A 197 -22.81 8.06 -4.99
N SER A 198 -23.35 8.71 -6.05
CA SER A 198 -24.77 8.79 -6.35
C SER A 198 -25.33 7.48 -6.93
N ASN A 199 -24.54 6.75 -7.70
CA ASN A 199 -24.93 5.49 -8.34
C ASN A 199 -24.77 4.24 -7.43
N THR A 200 -24.54 4.44 -6.13
CA THR A 200 -24.41 3.36 -5.13
C THR A 200 -25.70 3.21 -4.30
N LEU A 201 -26.82 3.68 -4.85
CA LEU A 201 -28.18 3.47 -4.32
C LEU A 201 -28.81 2.22 -4.93
#